data_a7f8880d8e4bdec8f7c40de75c87cbc9
#
_entry.id   a7f8880d8e4bdec8f7c40de75c87cbc9
#
_cell.length_a   1.000
_cell.length_b   1.000
_cell.length_c   1.000
_cell.angle_alpha   90.00
_cell.angle_beta   90.00
_cell.angle_gamma   90.00
#
_symmetry.space_group_name_H-M   'P 1'
#
loop_
_entity.id
_entity.type
_entity.pdbx_description
1 polymer ?
#
loop_
_entity_poly.entity_id
_entity_poly.type
_entity_poly.pdbx_seq_one_letter_code
_entity_poly.pdbx_strand_id
1 'polypeptide(L)'
;MSQPRPIRRALLSVSDKAGIVEFAQALSQRGVELLSTGGTARLLADAGLPVTEVSDYTGFPEMMDGRVKTLHPKVHGGILGRRGTDDAIMAEHDISPIDMVVVNLYPFAQTVARPDCSLADAVENIDIGGPTMVRSAAKNHNDVAIVVKSSDYTDIINEMDANARSLTLETRFNLAIKAFEHTAAYDSIIANYFGTMVPPYHGETDKPAGHFPRTLNLNFIKKQDMRYGENSHQQAAFYIEETLKEASVATAEQLQGKALSYNNIADTDAALECVKEFAEPACVIVKHANPCGVAIGESILAAYERAYKTDPTSAFGGIIAFNRELDEATAQAIISRQFVEVIIAPSASAAALKVTAAKQNVRVLICGQWQQRVSGLDFKRVNGGLLVQDRDLGMVDAGQLRVVTERQPTETELRDALFCWKVAKFVKSNAIVYARDNMTVGIGAGQMSRVYSAKIAGIKAGDEGLQVEGSVMASDAFFPFLDGIDAAAAVGITCVIQPGGSIRDDEVITAANEHGIAMIFTDMRHFRH
;
A
#
# COMPACT_ATOMS: atom_id res chain seq x y z
N MET A 1 5.79 -36.94 -20.70
CA MET A 1 6.78 -36.08 -20.02
C MET A 1 7.65 -35.45 -21.09
N SER A 2 7.72 -34.14 -21.22
CA SER A 2 8.60 -33.48 -22.19
C SER A 2 10.04 -33.80 -21.82
N GLN A 3 10.87 -34.14 -22.82
CA GLN A 3 12.29 -34.42 -22.59
C GLN A 3 13.00 -33.20 -22.02
N PRO A 4 13.97 -33.38 -21.10
CA PRO A 4 14.80 -32.29 -20.60
C PRO A 4 15.51 -31.60 -21.78
N ARG A 5 15.39 -30.27 -21.86
CA ARG A 5 16.03 -29.48 -22.94
C ARG A 5 17.13 -28.64 -22.31
N PRO A 6 18.40 -28.99 -22.53
CA PRO A 6 19.51 -28.22 -21.97
C PRO A 6 19.57 -26.85 -22.62
N ILE A 7 19.80 -25.82 -21.79
CA ILE A 7 20.03 -24.45 -22.23
C ILE A 7 21.44 -24.40 -22.86
N ARG A 8 21.50 -24.04 -24.13
CA ARG A 8 22.74 -23.97 -24.92
C ARG A 8 23.08 -22.53 -25.31
N ARG A 9 22.07 -21.67 -25.49
CA ARG A 9 22.23 -20.26 -25.85
C ARG A 9 21.28 -19.38 -25.07
N ALA A 10 21.83 -18.30 -24.50
CA ALA A 10 21.08 -17.31 -23.75
C ALA A 10 21.27 -15.92 -24.35
N LEU A 11 20.17 -15.16 -24.50
CA LEU A 11 20.19 -13.76 -24.89
C LEU A 11 19.98 -12.89 -23.64
N LEU A 12 20.96 -12.06 -23.31
CA LEU A 12 20.97 -11.20 -22.13
C LEU A 12 20.90 -9.72 -22.57
N SER A 13 19.82 -9.05 -22.21
CA SER A 13 19.61 -7.62 -22.50
C SER A 13 18.85 -6.97 -21.35
N VAL A 14 19.58 -6.47 -20.36
CA VAL A 14 19.00 -5.93 -19.13
C VAL A 14 19.30 -4.43 -18.98
N SER A 15 18.33 -3.67 -18.49
CA SER A 15 18.48 -2.27 -18.10
C SER A 15 19.10 -2.19 -16.70
N ASP A 16 18.48 -2.83 -15.71
CA ASP A 16 19.08 -3.05 -14.39
C ASP A 16 20.11 -4.16 -14.46
N LYS A 17 21.35 -3.84 -14.09
CA LYS A 17 22.52 -4.72 -14.18
C LYS A 17 22.78 -5.57 -12.93
N ALA A 18 21.90 -5.50 -11.92
CA ALA A 18 22.08 -6.22 -10.66
C ALA A 18 22.25 -7.74 -10.88
N GLY A 19 23.38 -8.29 -10.45
CA GLY A 19 23.70 -9.73 -10.48
C GLY A 19 23.87 -10.34 -11.88
N ILE A 20 23.86 -9.54 -12.97
CA ILE A 20 23.91 -10.07 -14.33
C ILE A 20 25.26 -10.66 -14.69
N VAL A 21 26.35 -10.10 -14.16
CA VAL A 21 27.73 -10.58 -14.44
C VAL A 21 27.92 -11.97 -13.82
N GLU A 22 27.58 -12.13 -12.56
CA GLU A 22 27.68 -13.41 -11.84
C GLU A 22 26.77 -14.48 -12.49
N PHE A 23 25.57 -14.10 -12.89
CA PHE A 23 24.66 -15.00 -13.59
C PHE A 23 25.21 -15.42 -14.95
N ALA A 24 25.72 -14.49 -15.76
CA ALA A 24 26.33 -14.75 -17.05
C ALA A 24 27.60 -15.63 -16.91
N GLN A 25 28.45 -15.41 -15.89
CA GLN A 25 29.57 -16.25 -15.55
C GLN A 25 29.13 -17.70 -15.27
N ALA A 26 28.10 -17.85 -14.44
CA ALA A 26 27.55 -19.15 -14.11
C ALA A 26 26.99 -19.91 -15.34
N LEU A 27 26.33 -19.19 -16.25
CA LEU A 27 25.87 -19.75 -17.54
C LEU A 27 27.03 -20.17 -18.44
N SER A 28 28.04 -19.30 -18.61
CA SER A 28 29.23 -19.54 -19.42
C SER A 28 30.03 -20.74 -18.94
N GLN A 29 30.24 -20.88 -17.62
CA GLN A 29 30.90 -22.04 -17.00
C GLN A 29 30.17 -23.38 -17.30
N ARG A 30 28.86 -23.32 -17.58
CA ARG A 30 28.04 -24.48 -17.98
C ARG A 30 27.98 -24.67 -19.48
N GLY A 31 28.81 -23.92 -20.24
CA GLY A 31 28.90 -24.02 -21.70
C GLY A 31 27.72 -23.40 -22.44
N VAL A 32 27.02 -22.44 -21.83
CA VAL A 32 25.97 -21.69 -22.49
C VAL A 32 26.61 -20.55 -23.30
N GLU A 33 26.30 -20.46 -24.58
CA GLU A 33 26.67 -19.36 -25.46
C GLU A 33 25.88 -18.10 -25.07
N LEU A 34 26.58 -16.96 -24.94
CA LEU A 34 25.99 -15.70 -24.52
C LEU A 34 25.84 -14.76 -25.71
N LEU A 35 24.59 -14.38 -26.02
CA LEU A 35 24.25 -13.28 -26.88
C LEU A 35 23.88 -12.06 -26.03
N SER A 36 24.27 -10.86 -26.47
CA SER A 36 23.89 -9.66 -25.72
C SER A 36 23.87 -8.42 -26.61
N THR A 37 23.35 -7.29 -26.06
CA THR A 37 23.24 -6.03 -26.79
C THR A 37 23.83 -4.87 -25.98
N GLY A 38 24.42 -3.91 -26.67
CA GLY A 38 24.75 -2.58 -26.17
C GLY A 38 25.48 -2.58 -24.83
N GLY A 39 24.96 -1.85 -23.84
CA GLY A 39 25.60 -1.72 -22.52
C GLY A 39 25.69 -3.02 -21.71
N THR A 40 24.82 -4.00 -21.95
CA THR A 40 24.95 -5.33 -21.32
C THR A 40 26.10 -6.12 -21.95
N ALA A 41 26.21 -6.14 -23.27
CA ALA A 41 27.29 -6.82 -23.97
C ALA A 41 28.66 -6.27 -23.55
N ARG A 42 28.79 -4.95 -23.48
CA ARG A 42 30.05 -4.28 -23.03
C ARG A 42 30.39 -4.67 -21.60
N LEU A 43 29.42 -4.63 -20.67
CA LEU A 43 29.65 -5.00 -19.27
C LEU A 43 30.14 -6.44 -19.13
N LEU A 44 29.56 -7.37 -19.89
CA LEU A 44 29.95 -8.79 -19.86
C LEU A 44 31.34 -9.02 -20.49
N ALA A 45 31.64 -8.33 -21.59
CA ALA A 45 32.96 -8.39 -22.23
C ALA A 45 34.06 -7.80 -21.32
N ASP A 46 33.80 -6.68 -20.65
CA ASP A 46 34.71 -6.05 -19.67
C ASP A 46 34.98 -6.98 -18.46
N ALA A 47 34.03 -7.85 -18.13
CA ALA A 47 34.20 -8.90 -17.13
C ALA A 47 34.94 -10.17 -17.66
N GLY A 48 35.41 -10.13 -18.90
CA GLY A 48 36.19 -11.22 -19.51
C GLY A 48 35.36 -12.38 -20.03
N LEU A 49 34.03 -12.21 -20.21
CA LEU A 49 33.17 -13.27 -20.72
C LEU A 49 33.12 -13.30 -22.24
N PRO A 50 33.12 -14.49 -22.87
CA PRO A 50 32.91 -14.63 -24.30
C PRO A 50 31.43 -14.31 -24.60
N VAL A 51 31.17 -13.12 -25.13
CA VAL A 51 29.82 -12.68 -25.50
C VAL A 51 29.81 -12.29 -26.99
N THR A 52 28.77 -12.73 -27.69
CA THR A 52 28.53 -12.33 -29.07
C THR A 52 27.49 -11.22 -29.10
N GLU A 53 27.82 -10.10 -29.77
CA GLU A 53 26.82 -9.03 -29.96
C GLU A 53 25.72 -9.47 -30.91
N VAL A 54 24.49 -9.00 -30.65
CA VAL A 54 23.32 -9.35 -31.51
C VAL A 54 23.52 -8.83 -32.92
N SER A 55 24.22 -7.71 -33.14
CA SER A 55 24.58 -7.19 -34.47
C SER A 55 25.45 -8.19 -35.25
N ASP A 56 26.43 -8.81 -34.59
CA ASP A 56 27.29 -9.84 -35.22
C ASP A 56 26.52 -11.13 -35.48
N TYR A 57 25.68 -11.54 -34.52
CA TYR A 57 24.82 -12.72 -34.66
C TYR A 57 23.81 -12.59 -35.80
N THR A 58 23.21 -11.42 -35.97
CA THR A 58 22.22 -11.18 -37.03
C THR A 58 22.86 -10.81 -38.37
N GLY A 59 24.08 -10.28 -38.36
CA GLY A 59 24.73 -9.64 -39.49
C GLY A 59 24.07 -8.30 -39.86
N PHE A 60 23.32 -7.69 -38.92
CA PHE A 60 22.57 -6.45 -39.15
C PHE A 60 22.95 -5.39 -38.10
N PRO A 61 23.39 -4.18 -38.53
CA PRO A 61 23.83 -3.16 -37.59
C PRO A 61 22.69 -2.61 -36.74
N GLU A 62 23.03 -2.14 -35.54
CA GLU A 62 22.15 -1.30 -34.75
C GLU A 62 21.85 0.01 -35.50
N MET A 63 20.58 0.43 -35.51
CA MET A 63 20.14 1.62 -36.24
C MET A 63 19.22 2.50 -35.39
N MET A 64 19.05 3.76 -35.83
CA MET A 64 18.13 4.73 -35.26
C MET A 64 18.39 4.95 -33.75
N ASP A 65 19.65 5.21 -33.41
CA ASP A 65 20.11 5.42 -32.04
C ASP A 65 19.73 4.27 -31.08
N GLY A 66 19.73 3.03 -31.61
CA GLY A 66 19.44 1.84 -30.83
C GLY A 66 17.97 1.42 -30.77
N ARG A 67 17.07 2.15 -31.40
CA ARG A 67 15.65 1.78 -31.44
C ARG A 67 15.40 0.45 -32.18
N VAL A 68 16.29 0.08 -33.10
CA VAL A 68 16.25 -1.18 -33.85
C VAL A 68 17.55 -1.96 -33.60
N LYS A 69 17.48 -2.95 -32.72
CA LYS A 69 18.59 -3.86 -32.34
C LYS A 69 18.16 -5.31 -32.42
N THR A 70 17.12 -5.65 -31.67
CA THR A 70 16.66 -7.01 -31.43
C THR A 70 15.43 -7.38 -32.27
N LEU A 71 14.81 -6.40 -32.94
CA LEU A 71 13.66 -6.62 -33.83
C LEU A 71 14.12 -7.22 -35.17
N HIS A 72 14.61 -8.44 -35.13
CA HIS A 72 15.18 -9.13 -36.27
C HIS A 72 14.65 -10.58 -36.37
N PRO A 73 14.36 -11.11 -37.59
CA PRO A 73 13.85 -12.47 -37.75
C PRO A 73 14.73 -13.56 -37.13
N LYS A 74 16.08 -13.44 -37.19
CA LYS A 74 16.98 -14.40 -36.55
C LYS A 74 16.81 -14.45 -35.03
N VAL A 75 16.59 -13.30 -34.38
CA VAL A 75 16.37 -13.22 -32.92
C VAL A 75 15.01 -13.82 -32.59
N HIS A 76 13.94 -13.30 -33.16
CA HIS A 76 12.58 -13.72 -32.85
C HIS A 76 12.28 -15.13 -33.35
N GLY A 77 12.83 -15.55 -34.48
CA GLY A 77 12.77 -16.93 -34.95
C GLY A 77 13.48 -17.90 -34.02
N GLY A 78 14.67 -17.52 -33.50
CA GLY A 78 15.39 -18.29 -32.51
C GLY A 78 14.64 -18.48 -31.19
N ILE A 79 13.85 -17.46 -30.77
CA ILE A 79 13.01 -17.49 -29.59
C ILE A 79 11.69 -18.25 -29.85
N LEU A 80 10.99 -17.95 -30.95
CA LEU A 80 9.62 -18.43 -31.21
C LEU A 80 9.57 -19.81 -31.89
N GLY A 81 10.66 -20.26 -32.53
CA GLY A 81 10.71 -21.55 -33.22
C GLY A 81 10.40 -22.72 -32.28
N ARG A 82 9.42 -23.55 -32.61
CA ARG A 82 9.00 -24.72 -31.83
C ARG A 82 9.97 -25.87 -32.13
N ARG A 83 10.72 -26.28 -31.13
CA ARG A 83 11.76 -27.33 -31.26
C ARG A 83 11.14 -28.67 -31.72
N GLY A 84 11.67 -29.23 -32.78
CA GLY A 84 11.15 -30.46 -33.41
C GLY A 84 10.01 -30.26 -34.41
N THR A 85 9.43 -29.05 -34.47
CA THR A 85 8.37 -28.70 -35.43
C THR A 85 8.88 -27.76 -36.51
N ASP A 86 9.58 -26.70 -36.11
CA ASP A 86 10.01 -25.62 -36.99
C ASP A 86 11.50 -25.73 -37.39
N ASP A 87 12.19 -26.83 -36.98
CA ASP A 87 13.64 -26.99 -37.15
C ASP A 87 14.07 -26.89 -38.62
N ALA A 88 13.27 -27.42 -39.58
CA ALA A 88 13.59 -27.37 -40.99
C ALA A 88 13.60 -25.94 -41.54
N ILE A 89 12.57 -25.15 -41.23
CA ILE A 89 12.47 -23.76 -41.70
C ILE A 89 13.53 -22.89 -40.98
N MET A 90 13.82 -23.17 -39.72
CA MET A 90 14.88 -22.47 -39.00
C MET A 90 16.26 -22.71 -39.64
N ALA A 91 16.54 -23.97 -40.01
CA ALA A 91 17.78 -24.31 -40.71
C ALA A 91 17.88 -23.68 -42.09
N GLU A 92 16.78 -23.66 -42.89
CA GLU A 92 16.70 -23.01 -44.21
C GLU A 92 17.10 -21.51 -44.16
N HIS A 93 16.73 -20.84 -43.04
CA HIS A 93 16.97 -19.40 -42.86
C HIS A 93 18.15 -19.08 -41.95
N ASP A 94 19.00 -20.05 -41.63
CA ASP A 94 20.15 -19.89 -40.70
C ASP A 94 19.73 -19.27 -39.36
N ILE A 95 18.62 -19.75 -38.79
CA ILE A 95 18.09 -19.34 -37.49
C ILE A 95 18.50 -20.37 -36.45
N SER A 96 19.37 -19.99 -35.56
CA SER A 96 19.80 -20.83 -34.43
C SER A 96 18.86 -20.67 -33.24
N PRO A 97 18.53 -21.75 -32.49
CA PRO A 97 17.69 -21.66 -31.30
C PRO A 97 18.29 -20.78 -30.21
N ILE A 98 17.42 -20.02 -29.52
CA ILE A 98 17.72 -19.28 -28.28
C ILE A 98 16.90 -19.94 -27.19
N ASP A 99 17.54 -20.52 -26.16
CA ASP A 99 16.90 -21.37 -25.16
C ASP A 99 16.55 -20.61 -23.89
N MET A 100 17.22 -19.47 -23.64
CA MET A 100 16.96 -18.56 -22.52
C MET A 100 17.00 -17.11 -22.97
N VAL A 101 16.09 -16.31 -22.46
CA VAL A 101 16.04 -14.85 -22.65
C VAL A 101 16.05 -14.20 -21.27
N VAL A 102 16.98 -13.29 -21.03
CA VAL A 102 17.14 -12.56 -19.77
C VAL A 102 16.98 -11.07 -20.09
N VAL A 103 15.83 -10.52 -19.75
CA VAL A 103 15.45 -9.16 -20.13
C VAL A 103 14.66 -8.50 -19.01
N ASN A 104 15.13 -7.38 -18.52
CA ASN A 104 14.30 -6.43 -17.80
C ASN A 104 14.16 -5.14 -18.64
N LEU A 105 13.09 -4.39 -18.38
CA LEU A 105 12.68 -3.28 -19.22
C LEU A 105 13.32 -1.96 -18.77
N TYR A 106 13.26 -0.93 -19.61
CA TYR A 106 13.71 0.41 -19.25
C TYR A 106 12.94 0.94 -18.04
N PRO A 107 13.59 1.74 -17.17
CA PRO A 107 13.01 2.18 -15.90
C PRO A 107 12.01 3.34 -16.09
N PHE A 108 10.95 3.16 -16.89
CA PHE A 108 9.98 4.19 -17.23
C PHE A 108 9.38 4.86 -15.98
N ALA A 109 9.00 4.07 -14.96
CA ALA A 109 8.46 4.60 -13.72
C ALA A 109 9.42 5.55 -13.00
N GLN A 110 10.72 5.23 -12.99
CA GLN A 110 11.75 6.08 -12.37
C GLN A 110 11.99 7.34 -13.22
N THR A 111 11.92 7.23 -14.53
CA THR A 111 12.08 8.35 -15.45
C THR A 111 10.98 9.38 -15.25
N VAL A 112 9.72 8.97 -15.27
CA VAL A 112 8.57 9.89 -15.12
C VAL A 112 8.37 10.40 -13.69
N ALA A 113 9.01 9.77 -12.69
CA ALA A 113 9.02 10.26 -11.31
C ALA A 113 10.00 11.43 -11.08
N ARG A 114 10.90 11.72 -12.02
CA ARG A 114 11.81 12.85 -11.90
C ARG A 114 11.05 14.17 -12.08
N PRO A 115 11.30 15.19 -11.24
CA PRO A 115 10.60 16.49 -11.35
C PRO A 115 10.85 17.23 -12.67
N ASP A 116 11.99 16.96 -13.31
CA ASP A 116 12.46 17.57 -14.56
C ASP A 116 12.20 16.73 -15.80
N CYS A 117 11.46 15.62 -15.69
CA CYS A 117 11.15 14.76 -16.81
C CYS A 117 10.27 15.48 -17.84
N SER A 118 10.78 15.65 -19.05
CA SER A 118 10.00 16.14 -20.19
C SER A 118 9.15 15.01 -20.81
N LEU A 119 8.16 15.40 -21.59
CA LEU A 119 7.37 14.42 -22.37
C LEU A 119 8.26 13.64 -23.36
N ALA A 120 9.24 14.32 -23.96
CA ALA A 120 10.20 13.70 -24.87
C ALA A 120 11.05 12.64 -24.15
N ASP A 121 11.52 12.93 -22.93
CA ASP A 121 12.26 11.96 -22.11
C ASP A 121 11.38 10.75 -21.77
N ALA A 122 10.12 10.98 -21.42
CA ALA A 122 9.18 9.89 -21.14
C ALA A 122 8.99 8.99 -22.39
N VAL A 123 8.76 9.59 -23.55
CA VAL A 123 8.59 8.85 -24.82
C VAL A 123 9.84 8.05 -25.18
N GLU A 124 11.03 8.64 -25.02
CA GLU A 124 12.30 7.97 -25.39
C GLU A 124 12.62 6.80 -24.44
N ASN A 125 12.09 6.80 -23.23
CA ASN A 125 12.24 5.70 -22.27
C ASN A 125 11.16 4.61 -22.39
N ILE A 126 10.35 4.59 -23.45
CA ILE A 126 9.47 3.46 -23.78
C ILE A 126 10.30 2.36 -24.47
N ASP A 127 10.41 1.22 -23.81
CA ASP A 127 11.09 0.05 -24.35
C ASP A 127 10.19 -0.70 -25.35
N ILE A 128 10.68 -0.89 -26.58
CA ILE A 128 9.97 -1.64 -27.63
C ILE A 128 10.54 -3.06 -27.77
N GLY A 129 11.86 -3.17 -27.85
CA GLY A 129 12.56 -4.43 -28.09
C GLY A 129 12.45 -5.40 -26.93
N GLY A 130 12.59 -4.90 -25.71
CA GLY A 130 12.49 -5.69 -24.49
C GLY A 130 11.12 -6.41 -24.34
N PRO A 131 10.00 -5.70 -24.31
CA PRO A 131 8.67 -6.32 -24.24
C PRO A 131 8.40 -7.33 -25.36
N THR A 132 8.90 -7.07 -26.58
CA THR A 132 8.73 -7.97 -27.71
C THR A 132 9.45 -9.30 -27.48
N MET A 133 10.70 -9.28 -27.01
CA MET A 133 11.45 -10.49 -26.65
C MET A 133 10.85 -11.23 -25.47
N VAL A 134 10.45 -10.51 -24.42
CA VAL A 134 9.81 -11.06 -23.21
C VAL A 134 8.55 -11.83 -23.58
N ARG A 135 7.65 -11.20 -24.35
CA ARG A 135 6.39 -11.82 -24.78
C ARG A 135 6.60 -13.01 -25.73
N SER A 136 7.59 -12.93 -26.63
CA SER A 136 7.93 -14.02 -27.54
C SER A 136 8.43 -15.25 -26.78
N ALA A 137 9.35 -15.06 -25.82
CA ALA A 137 9.88 -16.15 -25.01
C ALA A 137 8.80 -16.75 -24.08
N ALA A 138 7.99 -15.91 -23.45
CA ALA A 138 6.88 -16.35 -22.60
C ALA A 138 5.85 -17.18 -23.39
N LYS A 139 5.52 -16.77 -24.61
CA LYS A 139 4.64 -17.54 -25.52
C LYS A 139 5.21 -18.92 -25.83
N ASN A 140 6.53 -19.04 -25.99
CA ASN A 140 7.21 -20.30 -26.30
C ASN A 140 7.82 -20.98 -25.06
N HIS A 141 7.19 -20.85 -23.89
CA HIS A 141 7.69 -21.41 -22.63
C HIS A 141 7.91 -22.93 -22.64
N ASN A 142 7.31 -23.66 -23.58
CA ASN A 142 7.60 -25.08 -23.76
C ASN A 142 9.07 -25.34 -24.12
N ASP A 143 9.71 -24.40 -24.81
CA ASP A 143 11.04 -24.54 -25.36
C ASP A 143 12.04 -23.51 -24.83
N VAL A 144 11.58 -22.37 -24.31
CA VAL A 144 12.41 -21.22 -23.93
C VAL A 144 12.13 -20.78 -22.48
N ALA A 145 13.19 -20.50 -21.74
CA ALA A 145 13.10 -19.85 -20.43
C ALA A 145 13.17 -18.33 -20.58
N ILE A 146 12.27 -17.60 -19.91
CA ILE A 146 12.29 -16.14 -19.84
C ILE A 146 12.52 -15.68 -18.41
N VAL A 147 13.52 -14.83 -18.20
CA VAL A 147 13.92 -14.33 -16.87
C VAL A 147 13.83 -12.82 -16.87
N VAL A 148 12.95 -12.25 -16.05
CA VAL A 148 12.70 -10.81 -15.97
C VAL A 148 13.14 -10.19 -14.63
N LYS A 149 13.45 -11.01 -13.62
CA LYS A 149 13.87 -10.55 -12.28
C LYS A 149 15.19 -11.19 -11.88
N SER A 150 16.13 -10.40 -11.37
CA SER A 150 17.43 -10.89 -10.87
C SER A 150 17.30 -11.82 -9.66
N SER A 151 16.20 -11.71 -8.90
CA SER A 151 15.89 -12.61 -7.77
C SER A 151 15.76 -14.09 -8.18
N ASP A 152 15.51 -14.38 -9.45
CA ASP A 152 15.35 -15.74 -9.95
C ASP A 152 16.68 -16.40 -10.37
N TYR A 153 17.77 -15.64 -10.47
CA TYR A 153 19.05 -16.13 -11.02
C TYR A 153 19.62 -17.33 -10.25
N THR A 154 19.62 -17.27 -8.92
CA THR A 154 20.17 -18.33 -8.08
C THR A 154 19.40 -19.64 -8.23
N ASP A 155 18.07 -19.58 -8.19
CA ASP A 155 17.20 -20.75 -8.30
C ASP A 155 17.32 -21.41 -9.68
N ILE A 156 17.43 -20.60 -10.75
CA ILE A 156 17.65 -21.06 -12.11
C ILE A 156 18.97 -21.84 -12.21
N ILE A 157 20.07 -21.30 -11.67
CA ILE A 157 21.36 -21.98 -11.71
C ILE A 157 21.33 -23.29 -10.91
N ASN A 158 20.73 -23.29 -9.73
CA ASN A 158 20.58 -24.48 -8.90
C ASN A 158 19.78 -25.58 -9.63
N GLU A 159 18.68 -25.20 -10.30
CA GLU A 159 17.87 -26.15 -11.05
C GLU A 159 18.61 -26.69 -12.30
N MET A 160 19.35 -25.83 -13.01
CA MET A 160 20.19 -26.27 -14.15
C MET A 160 21.24 -27.30 -13.72
N ASP A 161 21.84 -27.12 -12.55
CA ASP A 161 22.83 -28.09 -11.99
C ASP A 161 22.18 -29.44 -11.65
N ALA A 162 20.97 -29.38 -11.06
CA ALA A 162 20.23 -30.58 -10.71
C ALA A 162 19.68 -31.36 -11.93
N ASN A 163 19.43 -30.68 -13.07
CA ASN A 163 18.70 -31.22 -14.22
C ASN A 163 19.49 -31.18 -15.53
N ALA A 164 20.78 -31.52 -15.50
CA ALA A 164 21.63 -31.58 -16.69
C ALA A 164 21.55 -30.34 -17.58
N ARG A 165 21.64 -29.17 -16.98
CA ARG A 165 21.55 -27.83 -17.59
C ARG A 165 20.17 -27.49 -18.18
N SER A 166 19.11 -28.13 -17.71
CA SER A 166 17.75 -27.92 -18.16
C SER A 166 16.89 -27.31 -17.05
N LEU A 167 15.84 -26.59 -17.42
CA LEU A 167 14.76 -26.21 -16.51
C LEU A 167 13.54 -27.09 -16.77
N THR A 168 12.77 -27.36 -15.72
CA THR A 168 11.50 -28.08 -15.85
C THR A 168 10.47 -27.24 -16.62
N LEU A 169 9.46 -27.90 -17.16
CA LEU A 169 8.34 -27.18 -17.80
C LEU A 169 7.59 -26.32 -16.78
N GLU A 170 7.47 -26.78 -15.56
CA GLU A 170 6.84 -26.03 -14.46
C GLU A 170 7.58 -24.72 -14.20
N THR A 171 8.91 -24.76 -14.07
CA THR A 171 9.74 -23.56 -13.89
C THR A 171 9.60 -22.62 -15.08
N ARG A 172 9.72 -23.12 -16.32
CA ARG A 172 9.56 -22.27 -17.52
C ARG A 172 8.18 -21.63 -17.59
N PHE A 173 7.12 -22.36 -17.22
CA PHE A 173 5.76 -21.82 -17.19
C PHE A 173 5.59 -20.73 -16.11
N ASN A 174 6.14 -20.95 -14.90
CA ASN A 174 6.14 -19.94 -13.85
C ASN A 174 6.90 -18.67 -14.26
N LEU A 175 8.06 -18.82 -14.91
CA LEU A 175 8.81 -17.69 -15.46
C LEU A 175 8.02 -16.96 -16.56
N ALA A 176 7.26 -17.68 -17.39
CA ALA A 176 6.40 -17.08 -18.41
C ALA A 176 5.24 -16.27 -17.80
N ILE A 177 4.65 -16.75 -16.69
CA ILE A 177 3.65 -15.98 -15.92
C ILE A 177 4.28 -14.68 -15.42
N LYS A 178 5.44 -14.74 -14.74
CA LYS A 178 6.17 -13.56 -14.26
C LYS A 178 6.50 -12.57 -15.40
N ALA A 179 6.81 -13.08 -16.59
CA ALA A 179 7.08 -12.26 -17.76
C ALA A 179 5.86 -11.48 -18.23
N PHE A 180 4.67 -12.11 -18.27
CA PHE A 180 3.43 -11.42 -18.59
C PHE A 180 3.00 -10.43 -17.50
N GLU A 181 3.18 -10.78 -16.23
CA GLU A 181 2.96 -9.86 -15.10
C GLU A 181 3.86 -8.62 -15.23
N HIS A 182 5.14 -8.81 -15.58
CA HIS A 182 6.11 -7.74 -15.76
C HIS A 182 5.74 -6.79 -16.91
N THR A 183 5.35 -7.34 -18.08
CA THR A 183 4.93 -6.50 -19.23
C THR A 183 3.60 -5.81 -18.96
N ALA A 184 2.64 -6.46 -18.29
CA ALA A 184 1.36 -5.87 -17.92
C ALA A 184 1.56 -4.67 -16.95
N ALA A 185 2.41 -4.82 -15.93
CA ALA A 185 2.74 -3.74 -15.01
C ALA A 185 3.43 -2.57 -15.72
N TYR A 186 4.37 -2.86 -16.63
CA TYR A 186 5.07 -1.87 -17.43
C TYR A 186 4.10 -1.06 -18.30
N ASP A 187 3.26 -1.71 -19.10
CA ASP A 187 2.27 -1.07 -19.97
C ASP A 187 1.24 -0.27 -19.17
N SER A 188 0.87 -0.75 -17.98
CA SER A 188 -0.05 -0.07 -17.06
C SER A 188 0.49 1.28 -16.61
N ILE A 189 1.78 1.35 -16.26
CA ILE A 189 2.43 2.60 -15.83
C ILE A 189 2.46 3.60 -16.99
N ILE A 190 2.81 3.15 -18.19
CA ILE A 190 2.82 3.97 -19.40
C ILE A 190 1.40 4.50 -19.70
N ALA A 191 0.40 3.62 -19.69
CA ALA A 191 -0.98 3.99 -19.98
C ALA A 191 -1.55 4.97 -18.93
N ASN A 192 -1.26 4.78 -17.65
CA ASN A 192 -1.67 5.70 -16.60
C ASN A 192 -0.98 7.07 -16.78
N TYR A 193 0.33 7.11 -17.02
CA TYR A 193 1.06 8.36 -17.20
C TYR A 193 0.52 9.18 -18.38
N PHE A 194 0.49 8.60 -19.59
CA PHE A 194 -0.05 9.31 -20.76
C PHE A 194 -1.55 9.54 -20.68
N GLY A 195 -2.28 8.69 -19.97
CA GLY A 195 -3.71 8.85 -19.74
C GLY A 195 -4.09 10.14 -19.01
N THR A 196 -3.19 10.72 -18.22
CA THR A 196 -3.39 12.02 -17.56
C THR A 196 -3.22 13.21 -18.49
N MET A 197 -2.65 13.00 -19.69
CA MET A 197 -2.37 14.07 -20.66
C MET A 197 -3.52 14.30 -21.66
N VAL A 198 -4.60 13.54 -21.57
CA VAL A 198 -5.79 13.70 -22.42
C VAL A 198 -7.01 14.16 -21.61
N PRO A 199 -7.97 14.87 -22.20
CA PRO A 199 -7.98 15.73 -23.39
C PRO A 199 -7.69 17.20 -23.06
N PRO A 200 -7.25 17.99 -24.00
CA PRO A 200 -6.76 17.66 -25.33
C PRO A 200 -5.23 17.69 -25.38
N TYR A 201 -4.59 16.60 -25.80
CA TYR A 201 -3.17 16.63 -26.12
C TYR A 201 -2.95 17.33 -27.47
N HIS A 202 -2.35 18.50 -27.43
CA HIS A 202 -2.01 19.28 -28.64
C HIS A 202 -0.50 19.31 -28.94
N GLY A 203 0.31 18.53 -28.22
CA GLY A 203 1.76 18.51 -28.39
C GLY A 203 2.50 19.72 -27.80
N GLU A 204 1.79 20.61 -27.11
CA GLU A 204 2.35 21.90 -26.64
C GLU A 204 2.66 21.93 -25.14
N THR A 205 2.29 20.93 -24.36
CA THR A 205 2.53 20.91 -22.91
C THR A 205 3.10 19.59 -22.44
N ASP A 206 4.17 19.66 -21.66
CA ASP A 206 4.80 18.52 -20.99
C ASP A 206 4.09 18.17 -19.65
N LYS A 207 2.98 18.82 -19.34
CA LYS A 207 2.29 18.69 -18.07
C LYS A 207 1.00 17.89 -18.21
N PRO A 208 0.66 17.05 -17.21
CA PRO A 208 -0.63 16.37 -17.14
C PRO A 208 -1.80 17.37 -17.25
N ALA A 209 -2.80 17.06 -18.06
CA ALA A 209 -4.03 17.85 -18.20
C ALA A 209 -5.04 17.55 -17.09
N GLY A 210 -4.89 16.41 -16.40
CA GLY A 210 -5.75 15.97 -15.32
C GLY A 210 -5.01 15.15 -14.27
N HIS A 211 -5.63 15.00 -13.10
CA HIS A 211 -5.11 14.20 -12.01
C HIS A 211 -5.33 12.70 -12.22
N PHE A 212 -6.48 12.33 -12.79
CA PHE A 212 -6.84 10.94 -13.04
C PHE A 212 -6.68 10.56 -14.51
N PRO A 213 -6.10 9.38 -14.82
CA PRO A 213 -5.92 8.95 -16.20
C PRO A 213 -7.26 8.56 -16.85
N ARG A 214 -7.32 8.62 -18.20
CA ARG A 214 -8.50 8.20 -18.97
C ARG A 214 -8.89 6.74 -18.70
N THR A 215 -7.93 5.86 -18.52
CA THR A 215 -8.10 4.48 -18.09
C THR A 215 -7.22 4.24 -16.86
N LEU A 216 -7.82 3.74 -15.78
CA LEU A 216 -7.09 3.44 -14.56
C LEU A 216 -6.64 1.98 -14.57
N ASN A 217 -5.33 1.77 -14.53
CA ASN A 217 -4.71 0.46 -14.46
C ASN A 217 -4.07 0.29 -13.08
N LEU A 218 -4.45 -0.75 -12.36
CA LEU A 218 -3.97 -1.06 -11.02
C LEU A 218 -3.27 -2.42 -11.03
N ASN A 219 -2.06 -2.47 -10.47
CA ASN A 219 -1.29 -3.69 -10.33
C ASN A 219 -1.05 -3.98 -8.87
N PHE A 220 -1.53 -5.13 -8.42
CA PHE A 220 -1.33 -5.61 -7.06
C PHE A 220 -0.83 -7.05 -7.10
N ILE A 221 0.10 -7.38 -6.21
CA ILE A 221 0.66 -8.71 -6.05
C ILE A 221 -0.05 -9.43 -4.91
N LYS A 222 -0.50 -10.66 -5.14
CA LYS A 222 -1.14 -11.46 -4.10
C LYS A 222 -0.14 -11.81 -2.99
N LYS A 223 -0.39 -11.31 -1.77
CA LYS A 223 0.42 -11.60 -0.59
C LYS A 223 0.01 -12.92 0.07
N GLN A 224 -1.32 -13.15 0.17
CA GLN A 224 -1.84 -14.41 0.74
C GLN A 224 -3.27 -14.71 0.28
N ASP A 225 -3.62 -15.99 0.25
CA ASP A 225 -5.00 -16.44 0.20
C ASP A 225 -5.60 -16.40 1.60
N MET A 226 -6.86 -16.01 1.71
CA MET A 226 -7.57 -15.89 2.98
C MET A 226 -8.55 -17.04 3.14
N ARG A 227 -8.77 -17.47 4.38
CA ARG A 227 -9.71 -18.55 4.67
C ARG A 227 -11.12 -18.26 4.14
N TYR A 228 -11.56 -16.99 4.26
CA TYR A 228 -12.82 -16.45 3.75
C TYR A 228 -12.74 -14.91 3.79
N GLY A 229 -13.70 -14.23 3.19
CA GLY A 229 -13.81 -12.78 3.17
C GLY A 229 -14.37 -12.19 4.47
N GLU A 230 -15.06 -11.08 4.35
CA GLU A 230 -15.78 -10.48 5.49
C GLU A 230 -16.78 -11.46 6.11
N ASN A 231 -17.43 -12.26 5.25
CA ASN A 231 -18.35 -13.32 5.64
C ASN A 231 -17.83 -14.70 5.20
N SER A 232 -18.21 -15.74 5.94
CA SER A 232 -17.68 -17.10 5.78
C SER A 232 -17.96 -17.78 4.43
N HIS A 233 -18.95 -17.29 3.68
CA HIS A 233 -19.29 -17.80 2.34
C HIS A 233 -18.54 -17.11 1.20
N GLN A 234 -17.76 -16.07 1.50
CA GLN A 234 -17.01 -15.30 0.50
C GLN A 234 -15.56 -15.80 0.41
N GLN A 235 -15.08 -16.00 -0.81
CA GLN A 235 -13.65 -16.21 -1.05
C GLN A 235 -12.91 -14.88 -1.01
N ALA A 236 -11.67 -14.88 -0.53
CA ALA A 236 -10.86 -13.68 -0.43
C ALA A 236 -9.36 -13.95 -0.54
N ALA A 237 -8.63 -12.92 -0.95
CA ALA A 237 -7.18 -12.86 -0.94
C ALA A 237 -6.73 -11.44 -0.58
N PHE A 238 -5.53 -11.32 -0.02
CA PHE A 238 -4.88 -10.05 0.24
C PHE A 238 -3.85 -9.76 -0.84
N TYR A 239 -3.99 -8.62 -1.48
CA TYR A 239 -3.08 -8.11 -2.49
C TYR A 239 -2.39 -6.86 -1.96
N ILE A 240 -1.14 -6.64 -2.36
CA ILE A 240 -0.31 -5.51 -1.98
C ILE A 240 0.29 -4.82 -3.20
N GLU A 241 0.67 -3.56 -3.07
CA GLU A 241 1.45 -2.85 -4.08
C GLU A 241 2.87 -3.43 -4.17
N GLU A 242 3.48 -3.47 -5.36
CA GLU A 242 4.84 -3.99 -5.55
C GLU A 242 5.88 -3.13 -4.82
N THR A 243 5.69 -1.80 -4.82
CA THR A 243 6.58 -0.86 -4.15
C THR A 243 5.89 -0.22 -2.95
N LEU A 244 6.13 -0.77 -1.78
CA LEU A 244 5.59 -0.27 -0.51
C LEU A 244 6.51 0.83 0.03
N LYS A 245 5.96 2.03 0.25
CA LYS A 245 6.72 3.23 0.66
C LYS A 245 6.49 3.64 2.11
N GLU A 246 5.52 3.05 2.78
CA GLU A 246 5.07 3.46 4.11
C GLU A 246 4.88 2.23 5.01
N ALA A 247 5.17 2.39 6.31
CA ALA A 247 4.80 1.40 7.32
C ALA A 247 3.27 1.18 7.29
N SER A 248 2.84 -0.05 7.07
CA SER A 248 1.44 -0.42 6.84
C SER A 248 1.18 -1.87 7.23
N VAL A 249 -0.06 -2.31 7.20
CA VAL A 249 -0.39 -3.73 7.35
C VAL A 249 0.22 -4.56 6.20
N ALA A 250 0.36 -3.96 5.03
CA ALA A 250 0.98 -4.62 3.88
C ALA A 250 2.48 -4.88 4.06
N THR A 251 3.20 -3.97 4.75
CA THR A 251 4.65 -4.12 5.06
C THR A 251 4.90 -4.88 6.35
N ALA A 252 3.88 -5.04 7.21
CA ALA A 252 4.05 -5.63 8.53
C ALA A 252 4.52 -7.09 8.47
N GLU A 253 5.45 -7.43 9.36
CA GLU A 253 5.86 -8.78 9.67
C GLU A 253 4.99 -9.33 10.81
N GLN A 254 4.45 -10.52 10.62
CA GLN A 254 3.70 -11.22 11.66
C GLN A 254 4.65 -12.12 12.45
N LEU A 255 4.92 -11.77 13.71
CA LEU A 255 5.83 -12.52 14.58
C LEU A 255 5.14 -13.66 15.34
N GLN A 256 3.82 -13.58 15.52
CA GLN A 256 3.05 -14.55 16.29
C GLN A 256 1.62 -14.66 15.79
N GLY A 257 0.98 -15.80 16.06
CA GLY A 257 -0.44 -16.03 15.90
C GLY A 257 -0.81 -16.75 14.60
N LYS A 258 -2.11 -16.99 14.42
CA LYS A 258 -2.68 -17.56 13.20
C LYS A 258 -2.62 -16.55 12.07
N ALA A 259 -2.74 -17.02 10.82
CA ALA A 259 -2.87 -16.14 9.65
C ALA A 259 -3.97 -15.08 9.88
N LEU A 260 -3.73 -13.88 9.37
CA LEU A 260 -4.69 -12.78 9.44
C LEU A 260 -5.94 -13.13 8.65
N SER A 261 -7.11 -12.80 9.18
CA SER A 261 -8.37 -12.83 8.45
C SER A 261 -8.60 -11.52 7.70
N TYR A 262 -9.54 -11.51 6.77
CA TYR A 262 -9.99 -10.31 6.07
C TYR A 262 -10.31 -9.17 7.05
N ASN A 263 -11.13 -9.45 8.08
CA ASN A 263 -11.51 -8.47 9.09
C ASN A 263 -10.32 -8.03 9.95
N ASN A 264 -9.37 -8.94 10.27
CA ASN A 264 -8.16 -8.54 10.99
C ASN A 264 -7.36 -7.50 10.20
N ILE A 265 -7.19 -7.68 8.88
CA ILE A 265 -6.45 -6.73 8.05
C ILE A 265 -7.16 -5.38 8.01
N ALA A 266 -8.47 -5.35 7.75
CA ALA A 266 -9.25 -4.12 7.68
C ALA A 266 -9.25 -3.34 9.00
N ASP A 267 -9.48 -4.04 10.12
CA ASP A 267 -9.49 -3.42 11.44
C ASP A 267 -8.08 -2.95 11.88
N THR A 268 -7.04 -3.72 11.52
CA THR A 268 -5.64 -3.35 11.83
C THR A 268 -5.21 -2.12 11.04
N ASP A 269 -5.60 -2.01 9.77
CA ASP A 269 -5.35 -0.83 8.95
C ASP A 269 -6.01 0.41 9.56
N ALA A 270 -7.28 0.31 9.95
CA ALA A 270 -7.99 1.40 10.60
C ALA A 270 -7.32 1.84 11.92
N ALA A 271 -6.84 0.89 12.73
CA ALA A 271 -6.16 1.19 13.99
C ALA A 271 -4.78 1.84 13.76
N LEU A 272 -4.00 1.30 12.82
CA LEU A 272 -2.66 1.79 12.50
C LEU A 272 -2.71 3.20 11.89
N GLU A 273 -3.62 3.44 10.94
CA GLU A 273 -3.75 4.76 10.33
C GLU A 273 -4.19 5.83 11.33
N CYS A 274 -5.05 5.47 12.29
CA CYS A 274 -5.45 6.38 13.37
C CYS A 274 -4.27 6.68 14.32
N VAL A 275 -3.51 5.68 14.77
CA VAL A 275 -2.42 5.90 15.73
C VAL A 275 -1.25 6.70 15.14
N LYS A 276 -1.10 6.70 13.83
CA LYS A 276 -0.09 7.50 13.11
C LYS A 276 -0.32 9.02 13.22
N GLU A 277 -1.52 9.48 13.56
CA GLU A 277 -1.82 10.92 13.73
C GLU A 277 -1.22 11.50 15.02
N PHE A 278 -0.71 10.68 15.93
CA PHE A 278 -0.22 11.11 17.23
C PHE A 278 1.31 11.08 17.29
N ALA A 279 1.90 12.20 17.75
CA ALA A 279 3.35 12.30 17.95
C ALA A 279 3.77 11.75 19.31
N GLU A 280 2.93 11.90 20.34
CA GLU A 280 3.15 11.39 21.69
C GLU A 280 2.85 9.89 21.77
N PRO A 281 3.32 9.17 22.84
CA PRO A 281 2.95 7.76 23.01
C PRO A 281 1.43 7.59 23.03
N ALA A 282 0.88 6.84 22.09
CA ALA A 282 -0.55 6.69 21.87
C ALA A 282 -0.96 5.22 21.72
N CYS A 283 -2.21 4.96 22.10
CA CYS A 283 -2.90 3.70 21.89
C CYS A 283 -4.23 3.93 21.20
N VAL A 284 -4.51 3.15 20.17
CA VAL A 284 -5.80 3.09 19.48
C VAL A 284 -6.34 1.67 19.56
N ILE A 285 -7.56 1.52 20.06
CA ILE A 285 -8.29 0.27 20.09
C ILE A 285 -9.43 0.36 19.07
N VAL A 286 -9.47 -0.60 18.15
CA VAL A 286 -10.45 -0.64 17.06
C VAL A 286 -11.30 -1.89 17.16
N LYS A 287 -12.59 -1.73 16.88
CA LYS A 287 -13.54 -2.80 16.66
C LYS A 287 -14.42 -2.47 15.47
N HIS A 288 -14.51 -3.42 14.50
CA HIS A 288 -15.29 -3.24 13.27
C HIS A 288 -14.96 -1.94 12.53
N ALA A 289 -13.65 -1.74 12.29
CA ALA A 289 -13.06 -0.59 11.61
C ALA A 289 -13.39 0.78 12.25
N ASN A 290 -13.85 0.83 13.49
CA ASN A 290 -14.03 2.06 14.25
C ASN A 290 -13.18 2.08 15.51
N PRO A 291 -12.52 3.19 15.83
CA PRO A 291 -11.96 3.41 17.16
C PRO A 291 -13.07 3.26 18.22
N CYS A 292 -12.82 2.47 19.24
CA CYS A 292 -13.67 2.37 20.44
C CYS A 292 -12.97 2.92 21.68
N GLY A 293 -11.67 3.14 21.63
CA GLY A 293 -10.91 3.82 22.65
C GLY A 293 -9.58 4.34 22.10
N VAL A 294 -9.28 5.60 22.37
CA VAL A 294 -8.03 6.25 21.97
C VAL A 294 -7.51 7.11 23.10
N ALA A 295 -6.21 7.03 23.37
CA ALA A 295 -5.58 7.91 24.34
C ALA A 295 -4.11 8.14 24.05
N ILE A 296 -3.61 9.27 24.52
CA ILE A 296 -2.20 9.62 24.69
C ILE A 296 -1.80 9.41 26.15
N GLY A 297 -0.57 9.00 26.40
CA GLY A 297 -0.03 8.82 27.75
C GLY A 297 1.46 9.15 27.82
N GLU A 298 2.02 9.18 29.01
CA GLU A 298 3.46 9.33 29.23
C GLU A 298 4.25 8.09 28.73
N SER A 299 3.56 6.96 28.64
CA SER A 299 4.05 5.70 28.09
C SER A 299 2.92 5.02 27.31
N ILE A 300 3.25 4.01 26.49
CA ILE A 300 2.23 3.22 25.80
C ILE A 300 1.36 2.40 26.75
N LEU A 301 1.89 2.01 27.92
CA LEU A 301 1.11 1.37 28.97
C LEU A 301 0.03 2.34 29.49
N ALA A 302 0.41 3.57 29.85
CA ALA A 302 -0.54 4.58 30.31
C ALA A 302 -1.57 4.91 29.20
N ALA A 303 -1.13 5.02 27.96
CA ALA A 303 -2.02 5.23 26.81
C ALA A 303 -3.01 4.06 26.65
N TYR A 304 -2.55 2.81 26.74
CA TYR A 304 -3.41 1.63 26.68
C TYR A 304 -4.44 1.60 27.81
N GLU A 305 -4.01 1.81 29.04
CA GLU A 305 -4.90 1.78 30.22
C GLU A 305 -6.01 2.82 30.12
N ARG A 306 -5.69 3.99 29.58
CA ARG A 306 -6.64 5.08 29.34
C ARG A 306 -7.56 4.79 28.16
N ALA A 307 -7.02 4.34 27.02
CA ALA A 307 -7.82 3.98 25.85
C ALA A 307 -8.81 2.86 26.16
N TYR A 308 -8.39 1.85 26.91
CA TYR A 308 -9.25 0.74 27.31
C TYR A 308 -10.45 1.18 28.17
N LYS A 309 -10.30 2.22 29.01
CA LYS A 309 -11.38 2.74 29.85
C LYS A 309 -12.54 3.33 29.07
N THR A 310 -12.33 3.75 27.83
CA THR A 310 -13.38 4.38 27.00
C THR A 310 -14.54 3.42 26.74
N ASP A 311 -14.25 2.16 26.36
CA ASP A 311 -15.26 1.15 26.02
C ASP A 311 -14.64 -0.25 26.13
N PRO A 312 -14.44 -0.77 27.36
CA PRO A 312 -13.91 -2.11 27.62
C PRO A 312 -14.73 -3.21 26.97
N THR A 313 -16.04 -3.01 26.87
CA THR A 313 -16.98 -3.96 26.27
C THR A 313 -16.71 -4.14 24.79
N SER A 314 -16.55 -3.05 24.02
CA SER A 314 -16.20 -3.11 22.59
C SER A 314 -14.75 -3.50 22.36
N ALA A 315 -13.85 -3.22 23.28
CA ALA A 315 -12.43 -3.59 23.19
C ALA A 315 -12.18 -5.10 23.19
N PHE A 316 -13.15 -5.90 23.70
CA PHE A 316 -13.04 -7.36 23.69
C PHE A 316 -12.97 -7.92 22.27
N GLY A 317 -11.90 -8.65 21.96
CA GLY A 317 -11.63 -9.18 20.62
C GLY A 317 -11.34 -8.08 19.58
N GLY A 318 -10.93 -6.90 20.03
CA GLY A 318 -10.51 -5.79 19.17
C GLY A 318 -9.06 -5.89 18.73
N ILE A 319 -8.65 -4.85 18.00
CA ILE A 319 -7.29 -4.63 17.51
C ILE A 319 -6.68 -3.48 18.31
N ILE A 320 -5.42 -3.62 18.68
CA ILE A 320 -4.69 -2.58 19.43
C ILE A 320 -3.49 -2.13 18.60
N ALA A 321 -3.39 -0.82 18.35
CA ALA A 321 -2.27 -0.21 17.65
C ALA A 321 -1.52 0.77 18.56
N PHE A 322 -0.19 0.74 18.47
CA PHE A 322 0.72 1.65 19.16
C PHE A 322 1.65 2.36 18.17
N ASN A 323 2.10 3.56 18.52
CA ASN A 323 3.10 4.33 17.76
C ASN A 323 4.51 4.28 18.39
N ARG A 324 4.75 3.39 19.33
CA ARG A 324 6.04 3.11 19.98
C ARG A 324 6.22 1.60 20.11
N GLU A 325 7.44 1.20 20.49
CA GLU A 325 7.77 -0.20 20.76
C GLU A 325 6.83 -0.82 21.80
N LEU A 326 6.30 -2.01 21.51
CA LEU A 326 5.55 -2.81 22.48
C LEU A 326 6.52 -3.33 23.55
N ASP A 327 6.38 -2.84 24.77
CA ASP A 327 7.16 -3.26 25.92
C ASP A 327 6.50 -4.39 26.73
N GLU A 328 7.28 -5.00 27.64
CA GLU A 328 6.82 -6.12 28.47
C GLU A 328 5.62 -5.76 29.35
N ALA A 329 5.65 -4.58 29.97
CA ALA A 329 4.61 -4.15 30.91
C ALA A 329 3.27 -3.95 30.19
N THR A 330 3.31 -3.33 29.00
CA THR A 330 2.13 -3.13 28.16
C THR A 330 1.59 -4.47 27.64
N ALA A 331 2.46 -5.36 27.15
CA ALA A 331 2.07 -6.69 26.71
C ALA A 331 1.40 -7.47 27.87
N GLN A 332 1.97 -7.42 29.07
CA GLN A 332 1.42 -8.08 30.27
C GLN A 332 0.04 -7.51 30.63
N ALA A 333 -0.13 -6.19 30.60
CA ALA A 333 -1.40 -5.55 30.88
C ALA A 333 -2.49 -5.97 29.89
N ILE A 334 -2.18 -6.02 28.60
CA ILE A 334 -3.12 -6.45 27.54
C ILE A 334 -3.54 -7.92 27.74
N ILE A 335 -2.56 -8.82 27.81
CA ILE A 335 -2.79 -10.28 27.86
C ILE A 335 -3.53 -10.71 29.11
N SER A 336 -3.34 -10.02 30.24
CA SER A 336 -4.05 -10.31 31.49
C SER A 336 -5.47 -9.74 31.55
N ARG A 337 -5.72 -8.64 30.82
CA ARG A 337 -6.96 -7.87 30.95
C ARG A 337 -8.06 -8.25 29.94
N GLN A 338 -7.69 -8.49 28.68
CA GLN A 338 -8.67 -8.72 27.63
C GLN A 338 -8.28 -9.81 26.63
N PHE A 339 -9.27 -10.32 25.93
CA PHE A 339 -9.05 -11.02 24.68
C PHE A 339 -8.76 -9.99 23.58
N VAL A 340 -7.65 -10.16 22.86
CA VAL A 340 -7.22 -9.32 21.75
C VAL A 340 -6.95 -10.19 20.52
N GLU A 341 -7.39 -9.74 19.35
CA GLU A 341 -7.14 -10.44 18.08
C GLU A 341 -5.78 -10.12 17.49
N VAL A 342 -5.43 -8.82 17.43
CA VAL A 342 -4.18 -8.33 16.84
C VAL A 342 -3.62 -7.20 17.69
N ILE A 343 -2.29 -7.22 17.87
CA ILE A 343 -1.51 -6.09 18.39
C ILE A 343 -0.55 -5.68 17.26
N ILE A 344 -0.53 -4.39 16.90
CA ILE A 344 0.40 -3.84 15.92
C ILE A 344 1.19 -2.68 16.52
N ALA A 345 2.50 -2.71 16.30
CA ALA A 345 3.43 -1.67 16.77
C ALA A 345 4.60 -1.51 15.79
N PRO A 346 5.39 -0.41 15.87
CA PRO A 346 6.60 -0.26 15.08
C PRO A 346 7.66 -1.35 15.34
N SER A 347 7.79 -1.76 16.60
CA SER A 347 8.68 -2.83 17.08
C SER A 347 8.12 -3.48 18.36
N ALA A 348 8.71 -4.58 18.79
CA ALA A 348 8.40 -5.23 20.07
C ALA A 348 9.68 -5.71 20.75
N SER A 349 9.75 -5.54 22.07
CA SER A 349 10.86 -6.08 22.86
C SER A 349 10.78 -7.61 22.93
N ALA A 350 11.94 -8.28 23.09
CA ALA A 350 11.98 -9.73 23.27
C ALA A 350 11.19 -10.19 24.52
N ALA A 351 11.12 -9.34 25.56
CA ALA A 351 10.34 -9.61 26.76
C ALA A 351 8.83 -9.55 26.47
N ALA A 352 8.37 -8.54 25.72
CA ALA A 352 6.98 -8.46 25.29
C ALA A 352 6.52 -9.68 24.46
N LEU A 353 7.37 -10.15 23.55
CA LEU A 353 7.09 -11.34 22.74
C LEU A 353 6.98 -12.62 23.61
N LYS A 354 7.77 -12.74 24.66
CA LYS A 354 7.63 -13.85 25.63
C LYS A 354 6.29 -13.80 26.36
N VAL A 355 5.84 -12.62 26.74
CA VAL A 355 4.54 -12.43 27.38
C VAL A 355 3.40 -12.79 26.44
N THR A 356 3.41 -12.27 25.21
CA THR A 356 2.35 -12.54 24.24
C THR A 356 2.29 -14.02 23.83
N ALA A 357 3.41 -14.74 23.85
CA ALA A 357 3.50 -16.18 23.56
C ALA A 357 2.61 -17.04 24.48
N ALA A 358 2.24 -16.56 25.67
CA ALA A 358 1.28 -17.23 26.55
C ALA A 358 -0.13 -17.35 25.93
N LYS A 359 -0.46 -16.52 24.93
CA LYS A 359 -1.71 -16.53 24.18
C LYS A 359 -1.43 -16.74 22.71
N GLN A 360 -1.12 -17.96 22.30
CA GLN A 360 -0.66 -18.35 20.95
C GLN A 360 -1.55 -17.87 19.79
N ASN A 361 -2.83 -17.58 20.03
CA ASN A 361 -3.75 -17.13 19.00
C ASN A 361 -3.71 -15.60 18.76
N VAL A 362 -3.12 -14.83 19.66
CA VAL A 362 -2.94 -13.37 19.49
C VAL A 362 -1.93 -13.15 18.37
N ARG A 363 -2.28 -12.32 17.42
CA ARG A 363 -1.39 -11.93 16.33
C ARG A 363 -0.58 -10.72 16.75
N VAL A 364 0.72 -10.80 16.62
CA VAL A 364 1.64 -9.68 16.88
C VAL A 364 2.28 -9.28 15.58
N LEU A 365 2.04 -8.04 15.17
CA LEU A 365 2.53 -7.45 13.93
C LEU A 365 3.52 -6.33 14.21
N ILE A 366 4.61 -6.31 13.45
CA ILE A 366 5.61 -5.25 13.49
C ILE A 366 5.68 -4.59 12.12
N CYS A 367 5.34 -3.29 12.06
CA CYS A 367 5.25 -2.57 10.80
C CYS A 367 6.45 -1.66 10.49
N GLY A 368 7.42 -1.56 11.42
CA GLY A 368 8.53 -0.62 11.32
C GLY A 368 8.12 0.81 11.72
N GLN A 369 9.11 1.70 11.74
CA GLN A 369 8.88 3.12 12.02
C GLN A 369 8.35 3.84 10.79
N TRP A 370 7.52 4.86 10.99
CA TRP A 370 7.11 5.78 9.94
C TRP A 370 7.59 7.20 10.27
N GLN A 371 7.98 7.95 9.25
CA GLN A 371 8.40 9.33 9.40
C GLN A 371 7.37 10.28 8.79
N GLN A 372 6.87 9.94 7.61
CA GLN A 372 5.96 10.78 6.84
C GLN A 372 4.87 9.91 6.20
N ARG A 373 3.65 10.45 6.17
CA ARG A 373 2.54 9.84 5.43
C ARG A 373 2.71 10.08 3.94
N VAL A 374 2.49 9.03 3.15
CA VAL A 374 2.68 9.07 1.70
C VAL A 374 1.34 9.31 1.01
N SER A 375 1.33 10.23 0.05
CA SER A 375 0.18 10.44 -0.83
C SER A 375 -0.12 9.15 -1.62
N GLY A 376 -1.39 8.94 -1.91
CA GLY A 376 -1.86 7.77 -2.64
C GLY A 376 -3.34 7.89 -2.97
N LEU A 377 -3.89 6.87 -3.58
CA LEU A 377 -5.29 6.82 -3.94
C LEU A 377 -6.07 5.97 -2.92
N ASP A 378 -7.31 6.35 -2.70
CA ASP A 378 -8.31 5.60 -1.95
C ASP A 378 -9.41 5.14 -2.92
N PHE A 379 -9.91 3.91 -2.71
CA PHE A 379 -10.80 3.24 -3.65
C PHE A 379 -12.07 2.76 -2.96
N LYS A 380 -13.21 3.07 -3.57
CA LYS A 380 -14.49 2.50 -3.15
C LYS A 380 -15.17 1.78 -4.31
N ARG A 381 -15.32 0.46 -4.18
CA ARG A 381 -16.01 -0.34 -5.18
C ARG A 381 -17.50 -0.02 -5.18
N VAL A 382 -18.05 0.27 -6.36
CA VAL A 382 -19.49 0.39 -6.59
C VAL A 382 -19.90 -0.63 -7.67
N ASN A 383 -21.17 -0.97 -7.75
CA ASN A 383 -21.61 -1.90 -8.78
C ASN A 383 -21.36 -1.32 -10.17
N GLY A 384 -20.57 -2.03 -10.98
CA GLY A 384 -20.19 -1.61 -12.34
C GLY A 384 -19.06 -0.58 -12.41
N GLY A 385 -18.49 -0.12 -11.28
CA GLY A 385 -17.46 0.92 -11.29
C GLY A 385 -16.57 0.98 -10.06
N LEU A 386 -15.69 1.96 -10.04
CA LEU A 386 -14.79 2.28 -8.96
C LEU A 386 -14.80 3.80 -8.73
N LEU A 387 -15.07 4.23 -7.52
CA LEU A 387 -14.80 5.61 -7.10
C LEU A 387 -13.34 5.70 -6.66
N VAL A 388 -12.65 6.72 -7.13
CA VAL A 388 -11.24 6.95 -6.85
C VAL A 388 -11.08 8.39 -6.35
N GLN A 389 -10.36 8.56 -5.28
CA GLN A 389 -10.03 9.85 -4.69
C GLN A 389 -8.62 9.81 -4.10
N ASP A 390 -8.08 10.97 -3.73
CA ASP A 390 -6.86 10.99 -2.92
C ASP A 390 -7.13 10.48 -1.52
N ARG A 391 -6.11 9.87 -0.89
CA ARG A 391 -6.15 9.58 0.54
C ARG A 391 -6.35 10.89 1.31
N ASP A 392 -7.23 10.85 2.31
CA ASP A 392 -7.42 11.97 3.23
C ASP A 392 -6.23 12.10 4.18
N LEU A 393 -5.22 12.87 3.77
CA LEU A 393 -4.05 13.22 4.58
C LEU A 393 -4.20 14.59 5.26
N GLY A 394 -5.27 15.32 4.98
CA GLY A 394 -5.54 16.64 5.55
C GLY A 394 -5.65 16.56 7.07
N MET A 395 -5.07 17.54 7.76
CA MET A 395 -5.20 17.76 9.20
C MET A 395 -4.94 19.24 9.49
N VAL A 396 -5.76 19.84 10.32
CA VAL A 396 -5.58 21.22 10.76
C VAL A 396 -4.65 21.27 11.98
N ASP A 397 -3.85 22.33 12.05
CA ASP A 397 -3.10 22.71 13.23
C ASP A 397 -3.78 23.86 13.99
N ALA A 398 -3.29 24.18 15.17
CA ALA A 398 -3.88 25.21 16.02
C ALA A 398 -3.94 26.60 15.36
N GLY A 399 -3.00 26.90 14.43
CA GLY A 399 -2.96 28.20 13.73
C GLY A 399 -4.02 28.36 12.63
N GLN A 400 -4.60 27.24 12.19
CA GLN A 400 -5.64 27.21 11.15
C GLN A 400 -7.06 27.23 11.72
N LEU A 401 -7.20 27.12 13.04
CA LEU A 401 -8.48 27.06 13.72
C LEU A 401 -9.11 28.45 13.86
N ARG A 402 -10.42 28.52 13.74
CA ARG A 402 -11.20 29.76 13.91
C ARG A 402 -12.22 29.59 15.02
N VAL A 403 -12.02 30.31 16.16
CA VAL A 403 -13.02 30.36 17.22
C VAL A 403 -14.15 31.31 16.76
N VAL A 404 -15.38 30.82 16.76
CA VAL A 404 -16.54 31.54 16.21
C VAL A 404 -17.54 32.01 17.29
N THR A 405 -17.37 31.60 18.54
CA THR A 405 -18.18 31.98 19.68
C THR A 405 -17.55 33.13 20.49
N GLU A 406 -18.35 33.78 21.32
CA GLU A 406 -17.89 34.81 22.25
C GLU A 406 -16.92 34.24 23.29
N ARG A 407 -17.25 33.06 23.84
CA ARG A 407 -16.36 32.32 24.74
C ARG A 407 -15.21 31.72 23.97
N GLN A 408 -14.00 32.01 24.41
CA GLN A 408 -12.78 31.37 23.91
C GLN A 408 -12.55 30.01 24.60
N PRO A 409 -12.01 28.97 23.91
CA PRO A 409 -11.61 27.74 24.56
C PRO A 409 -10.40 28.02 25.47
N THR A 410 -10.32 27.32 26.58
CA THR A 410 -9.10 27.24 27.38
C THR A 410 -8.01 26.47 26.63
N GLU A 411 -6.75 26.58 27.07
CA GLU A 411 -5.63 25.81 26.49
C GLU A 411 -5.87 24.29 26.57
N THR A 412 -6.47 23.83 27.67
CA THR A 412 -6.84 22.42 27.84
C THR A 412 -7.92 21.99 26.86
N GLU A 413 -8.99 22.80 26.72
CA GLU A 413 -10.05 22.51 25.76
C GLU A 413 -9.55 22.52 24.31
N LEU A 414 -8.66 23.44 23.95
CA LEU A 414 -8.06 23.49 22.62
C LEU A 414 -7.20 22.26 22.33
N ARG A 415 -6.37 21.84 23.28
CA ARG A 415 -5.57 20.62 23.19
C ARG A 415 -6.46 19.38 23.02
N ASP A 416 -7.48 19.24 23.86
CA ASP A 416 -8.40 18.11 23.81
C ASP A 416 -9.30 18.14 22.56
N ALA A 417 -9.67 19.33 22.05
CA ALA A 417 -10.39 19.48 20.79
C ALA A 417 -9.56 19.02 19.60
N LEU A 418 -8.28 19.38 19.51
CA LEU A 418 -7.38 18.88 18.47
C LEU A 418 -7.17 17.36 18.55
N PHE A 419 -7.01 16.80 19.75
CA PHE A 419 -6.97 15.35 19.96
C PHE A 419 -8.28 14.69 19.47
N CYS A 420 -9.41 15.24 19.90
CA CYS A 420 -10.74 14.74 19.55
C CYS A 420 -10.99 14.78 18.04
N TRP A 421 -10.54 15.85 17.37
CA TRP A 421 -10.61 16.02 15.93
C TRP A 421 -9.83 14.95 15.16
N LYS A 422 -8.61 14.64 15.59
CA LYS A 422 -7.81 13.56 15.03
C LYS A 422 -8.50 12.20 15.12
N VAL A 423 -9.18 11.92 16.23
CA VAL A 423 -9.95 10.68 16.40
C VAL A 423 -11.17 10.68 15.50
N ALA A 424 -11.93 11.78 15.43
CA ALA A 424 -13.15 11.88 14.64
C ALA A 424 -12.95 11.59 13.16
N LYS A 425 -11.78 11.94 12.59
CA LYS A 425 -11.37 11.60 11.23
C LYS A 425 -11.43 10.10 10.93
N PHE A 426 -11.20 9.23 11.92
CA PHE A 426 -11.16 7.77 11.76
C PHE A 426 -12.45 7.06 12.20
N VAL A 427 -13.44 7.81 12.65
CA VAL A 427 -14.75 7.27 13.02
C VAL A 427 -15.71 7.37 11.85
N LYS A 428 -16.46 6.30 11.59
CA LYS A 428 -17.43 6.28 10.49
C LYS A 428 -18.56 7.29 10.71
N SER A 429 -18.89 8.00 9.65
CA SER A 429 -19.92 9.06 9.62
C SER A 429 -21.34 8.51 9.89
N ASN A 430 -22.21 9.26 10.52
CA ASN A 430 -21.91 10.52 11.20
C ASN A 430 -21.12 10.23 12.48
N ALA A 431 -19.98 10.89 12.65
CA ALA A 431 -19.10 10.67 13.79
C ALA A 431 -19.25 11.78 14.84
N ILE A 432 -19.45 11.37 16.09
CA ILE A 432 -19.32 12.24 17.27
C ILE A 432 -18.36 11.57 18.24
N VAL A 433 -17.36 12.33 18.67
CA VAL A 433 -16.36 11.90 19.65
C VAL A 433 -16.36 12.87 20.81
N TYR A 434 -16.41 12.35 22.03
CA TYR A 434 -16.18 13.10 23.27
C TYR A 434 -14.79 12.77 23.81
N ALA A 435 -14.05 13.80 24.20
CA ALA A 435 -12.71 13.63 24.74
C ALA A 435 -12.44 14.59 25.90
N ARG A 436 -11.54 14.16 26.79
CA ARG A 436 -11.02 14.92 27.91
C ARG A 436 -9.62 14.43 28.27
N ASP A 437 -8.72 15.34 28.56
CA ASP A 437 -7.35 15.04 28.97
C ASP A 437 -6.61 14.11 27.98
N ASN A 438 -6.74 14.35 26.66
CA ASN A 438 -6.18 13.51 25.60
C ASN A 438 -6.61 12.03 25.68
N MET A 439 -7.85 11.78 26.05
CA MET A 439 -8.47 10.47 26.10
C MET A 439 -9.91 10.58 25.59
N THR A 440 -10.35 9.63 24.78
CA THR A 440 -11.76 9.52 24.40
C THR A 440 -12.61 9.16 25.63
N VAL A 441 -13.74 9.84 25.75
CA VAL A 441 -14.73 9.58 26.81
C VAL A 441 -15.92 8.79 26.26
N GLY A 442 -16.29 9.06 25.01
CA GLY A 442 -17.35 8.34 24.32
C GLY A 442 -17.28 8.54 22.82
N ILE A 443 -17.63 7.51 22.06
CA ILE A 443 -17.59 7.52 20.60
C ILE A 443 -18.93 7.02 20.05
N GLY A 444 -19.56 7.85 19.22
CA GLY A 444 -20.75 7.50 18.42
C GLY A 444 -20.40 7.47 16.95
N ALA A 445 -20.53 6.29 16.32
CA ALA A 445 -20.10 6.03 14.95
C ALA A 445 -21.26 5.51 14.10
N GLY A 446 -21.22 5.80 12.79
CA GLY A 446 -22.01 5.12 11.77
C GLY A 446 -23.53 5.35 11.85
N GLN A 447 -23.98 6.46 12.43
CA GLN A 447 -25.40 6.75 12.55
C GLN A 447 -25.90 7.70 11.44
N MET A 448 -27.16 7.53 11.02
CA MET A 448 -27.77 8.40 10.03
C MET A 448 -27.99 9.84 10.55
N SER A 449 -27.94 10.06 11.86
CA SER A 449 -28.12 11.35 12.49
C SER A 449 -27.03 11.61 13.53
N ARG A 450 -26.43 12.84 13.52
CA ARG A 450 -25.44 13.29 14.52
C ARG A 450 -25.99 13.29 15.94
N VAL A 451 -27.28 13.63 16.10
CA VAL A 451 -27.94 13.61 17.42
C VAL A 451 -27.91 12.20 18.01
N TYR A 452 -28.12 11.16 17.19
CA TYR A 452 -28.04 9.77 17.66
C TYR A 452 -26.60 9.36 17.96
N SER A 453 -25.61 9.79 17.15
CA SER A 453 -24.20 9.55 17.46
C SER A 453 -23.80 10.20 18.79
N ALA A 454 -24.24 11.43 19.04
CA ALA A 454 -24.02 12.12 20.31
C ALA A 454 -24.63 11.36 21.49
N LYS A 455 -25.89 10.91 21.35
CA LYS A 455 -26.56 10.10 22.37
C LYS A 455 -25.83 8.79 22.67
N ILE A 456 -25.39 8.09 21.61
CA ILE A 456 -24.64 6.82 21.76
C ILE A 456 -23.32 7.07 22.48
N ALA A 457 -22.57 8.12 22.11
CA ALA A 457 -21.34 8.51 22.79
C ALA A 457 -21.57 8.76 24.29
N GLY A 458 -22.65 9.49 24.63
CA GLY A 458 -23.01 9.77 26.02
C GLY A 458 -23.47 8.52 26.79
N ILE A 459 -24.27 7.63 26.18
CA ILE A 459 -24.70 6.37 26.79
C ILE A 459 -23.48 5.50 27.12
N LYS A 460 -22.59 5.28 26.15
CA LYS A 460 -21.38 4.48 26.34
C LYS A 460 -20.49 5.05 27.45
N ALA A 461 -20.31 6.36 27.49
CA ALA A 461 -19.58 7.01 28.58
C ALA A 461 -20.22 6.74 29.94
N GLY A 462 -21.54 6.86 30.04
CA GLY A 462 -22.30 6.58 31.26
C GLY A 462 -22.21 5.11 31.70
N ASP A 463 -22.29 4.17 30.78
CA ASP A 463 -22.17 2.73 31.06
C ASP A 463 -20.80 2.37 31.67
N GLU A 464 -19.75 3.08 31.28
CA GLU A 464 -18.39 2.89 31.79
C GLU A 464 -18.03 3.83 32.97
N GLY A 465 -19.01 4.59 33.46
CA GLY A 465 -18.83 5.52 34.59
C GLY A 465 -17.94 6.72 34.28
N LEU A 466 -17.75 7.05 32.99
CA LEU A 466 -16.99 8.21 32.55
C LEU A 466 -17.88 9.46 32.53
N GLN A 467 -17.33 10.56 33.06
CA GLN A 467 -18.04 11.84 33.07
C GLN A 467 -17.89 12.57 31.74
N VAL A 468 -19.01 12.86 31.09
CA VAL A 468 -19.05 13.69 29.87
C VAL A 468 -18.96 15.18 30.19
N GLU A 469 -19.47 15.59 31.37
CA GLU A 469 -19.42 16.98 31.82
C GLU A 469 -17.97 17.52 31.83
N GLY A 470 -17.76 18.67 31.22
CA GLY A 470 -16.45 19.30 31.06
C GLY A 470 -15.61 18.72 29.94
N SER A 471 -16.13 17.79 29.14
CA SER A 471 -15.45 17.25 27.96
C SER A 471 -15.62 18.16 26.75
N VAL A 472 -14.78 17.93 25.73
CA VAL A 472 -14.91 18.52 24.40
C VAL A 472 -15.61 17.55 23.46
N MET A 473 -16.22 18.06 22.39
CA MET A 473 -16.87 17.27 21.34
C MET A 473 -16.29 17.60 19.97
N ALA A 474 -15.96 16.58 19.19
CA ALA A 474 -15.69 16.72 17.76
C ALA A 474 -16.81 16.12 16.93
N SER A 475 -17.13 16.78 15.81
CA SER A 475 -18.02 16.27 14.77
C SER A 475 -17.31 16.26 13.43
N ASP A 476 -17.37 15.16 12.69
CA ASP A 476 -16.74 14.95 11.38
C ASP A 476 -17.22 15.93 10.28
N ALA A 477 -18.40 16.55 10.47
CA ALA A 477 -18.99 17.54 9.59
C ALA A 477 -19.82 18.56 10.39
N PHE A 478 -20.32 19.59 9.69
CA PHE A 478 -21.10 20.67 10.29
C PHE A 478 -22.42 20.20 10.92
N PHE A 479 -22.93 20.95 11.89
CA PHE A 479 -24.27 20.77 12.44
C PHE A 479 -25.31 21.44 11.54
N PRO A 480 -26.27 20.70 10.98
CA PRO A 480 -27.31 21.29 10.14
C PRO A 480 -28.38 22.07 10.92
N PHE A 481 -28.48 21.83 12.25
CA PHE A 481 -29.47 22.41 13.16
C PHE A 481 -28.85 22.58 14.56
N LEU A 482 -29.45 23.44 15.37
CA LEU A 482 -29.00 23.76 16.73
C LEU A 482 -29.21 22.59 17.74
N ASP A 483 -30.12 21.64 17.45
CA ASP A 483 -30.45 20.52 18.33
C ASP A 483 -29.24 19.63 18.70
N GLY A 484 -28.21 19.58 17.83
CA GLY A 484 -26.93 18.92 18.14
C GLY A 484 -26.14 19.65 19.24
N ILE A 485 -26.21 20.97 19.29
CA ILE A 485 -25.55 21.80 20.31
C ILE A 485 -26.33 21.75 21.62
N ASP A 486 -27.66 21.81 21.55
CA ASP A 486 -28.51 21.66 22.73
C ASP A 486 -28.29 20.29 23.41
N ALA A 487 -28.18 19.23 22.61
CA ALA A 487 -27.85 17.88 23.10
C ALA A 487 -26.47 17.82 23.75
N ALA A 488 -25.48 18.51 23.19
CA ALA A 488 -24.13 18.60 23.76
C ALA A 488 -24.13 19.39 25.08
N ALA A 489 -24.82 20.52 25.13
CA ALA A 489 -24.99 21.33 26.34
C ALA A 489 -25.66 20.54 27.47
N ALA A 490 -26.71 19.77 27.15
CA ALA A 490 -27.47 18.97 28.11
C ALA A 490 -26.61 17.89 28.82
N VAL A 491 -25.51 17.44 28.21
CA VAL A 491 -24.57 16.47 28.80
C VAL A 491 -23.30 17.14 29.33
N GLY A 492 -23.22 18.48 29.31
CA GLY A 492 -22.13 19.25 29.90
C GLY A 492 -20.88 19.40 29.02
N ILE A 493 -21.00 19.29 27.70
CA ILE A 493 -19.91 19.62 26.77
C ILE A 493 -19.61 21.12 26.87
N THR A 494 -18.32 21.46 26.96
CA THR A 494 -17.88 22.87 27.13
C THR A 494 -17.22 23.44 25.87
N CYS A 495 -16.73 22.59 24.97
CA CYS A 495 -16.10 23.02 23.72
C CYS A 495 -16.47 22.08 22.57
N VAL A 496 -16.75 22.65 21.40
CA VAL A 496 -17.10 21.91 20.18
C VAL A 496 -16.13 22.27 19.07
N ILE A 497 -15.59 21.25 18.37
CA ILE A 497 -14.80 21.42 17.15
C ILE A 497 -15.53 20.75 15.99
N GLN A 498 -15.70 21.48 14.89
CA GLN A 498 -16.41 21.05 13.69
C GLN A 498 -15.96 21.86 12.47
N PRO A 499 -16.24 21.42 11.22
CA PRO A 499 -15.79 22.16 10.04
C PRO A 499 -16.50 23.50 9.80
N GLY A 500 -17.74 23.69 10.23
CA GLY A 500 -18.57 24.81 9.76
C GLY A 500 -19.01 24.63 8.31
N GLY A 501 -19.58 25.70 7.72
CA GLY A 501 -20.03 25.73 6.33
C GLY A 501 -21.49 25.37 6.12
N SER A 502 -22.30 25.33 7.18
CA SER A 502 -23.75 25.22 7.09
C SER A 502 -24.38 26.58 6.78
N ILE A 503 -25.47 26.57 6.03
CA ILE A 503 -26.32 27.79 5.85
C ILE A 503 -26.85 28.28 7.21
N ARG A 504 -26.89 27.44 8.23
CA ARG A 504 -27.38 27.71 9.58
C ARG A 504 -26.28 27.87 10.61
N ASP A 505 -25.05 28.16 10.21
CA ASP A 505 -23.94 28.33 11.16
C ASP A 505 -24.24 29.41 12.19
N ASP A 506 -24.88 30.52 11.78
CA ASP A 506 -25.26 31.62 12.70
C ASP A 506 -26.22 31.14 13.81
N GLU A 507 -27.19 30.29 13.48
CA GLU A 507 -28.12 29.71 14.47
C GLU A 507 -27.37 28.77 15.44
N VAL A 508 -26.44 27.96 14.92
CA VAL A 508 -25.63 27.00 15.69
C VAL A 508 -24.66 27.76 16.61
N ILE A 509 -24.01 28.82 16.13
CA ILE A 509 -23.12 29.69 16.92
C ILE A 509 -23.91 30.41 18.03
N THR A 510 -25.11 30.92 17.70
CA THR A 510 -25.99 31.59 18.70
C THR A 510 -26.33 30.60 19.84
N ALA A 511 -26.76 29.38 19.51
CA ALA A 511 -27.05 28.35 20.52
C ALA A 511 -25.83 28.03 21.38
N ALA A 512 -24.65 27.93 20.77
CA ALA A 512 -23.39 27.70 21.50
C ALA A 512 -23.07 28.85 22.47
N ASN A 513 -23.28 30.09 22.06
CA ASN A 513 -23.11 31.30 22.92
C ASN A 513 -24.10 31.27 24.09
N GLU A 514 -25.38 30.97 23.84
CA GLU A 514 -26.41 30.87 24.87
C GLU A 514 -26.09 29.83 25.94
N HIS A 515 -25.46 28.71 25.54
CA HIS A 515 -25.03 27.66 26.45
C HIS A 515 -23.62 27.87 27.02
N GLY A 516 -22.90 28.95 26.66
CA GLY A 516 -21.54 29.22 27.09
C GLY A 516 -20.53 28.22 26.57
N ILE A 517 -20.79 27.54 25.45
CA ILE A 517 -19.91 26.60 24.78
C ILE A 517 -18.95 27.36 23.86
N ALA A 518 -17.65 27.05 23.94
CA ALA A 518 -16.68 27.48 22.92
C ALA A 518 -16.85 26.66 21.64
N MET A 519 -16.88 27.32 20.48
CA MET A 519 -16.97 26.62 19.20
C MET A 519 -15.80 26.97 18.28
N ILE A 520 -15.19 25.95 17.71
CA ILE A 520 -14.02 26.02 16.84
C ILE A 520 -14.40 25.47 15.47
N PHE A 521 -14.14 26.25 14.42
CA PHE A 521 -14.27 25.80 13.03
C PHE A 521 -12.91 25.43 12.47
N THR A 522 -12.89 24.30 11.75
CA THR A 522 -11.70 23.75 11.08
C THR A 522 -11.67 24.07 9.59
N ASP A 523 -12.80 24.50 9.00
CA ASP A 523 -13.00 24.69 7.57
C ASP A 523 -12.64 23.43 6.71
N MET A 524 -12.45 22.29 7.36
CA MET A 524 -12.11 20.99 6.78
C MET A 524 -12.99 19.90 7.38
N ARG A 525 -13.62 19.08 6.56
CA ARG A 525 -14.41 17.94 7.02
C ARG A 525 -13.70 16.60 6.75
N HIS A 526 -14.03 15.57 7.52
CA HIS A 526 -13.46 14.23 7.38
C HIS A 526 -14.57 13.18 7.34
N PHE A 527 -15.30 13.08 6.22
CA PHE A 527 -16.26 12.00 6.04
C PHE A 527 -15.56 10.65 5.81
N ARG A 528 -16.04 9.63 6.51
CA ARG A 528 -15.58 8.25 6.36
C ARG A 528 -16.79 7.29 6.33
N HIS A 529 -17.08 6.72 5.18
CA HIS A 529 -18.22 5.80 4.98
C HIS A 529 -17.79 4.35 4.79
#